data_f985ab1cb2d252b63a10504fad271842
#
_entry.id   f985ab1cb2d252b63a10504fad271842
#
_cell.length_a   1.000
_cell.length_b   1.000
_cell.length_c   1.000
_cell.angle_alpha   90.00
_cell.angle_beta   90.00
_cell.angle_gamma   90.00
#
_symmetry.space_group_name_H-M   'P 1'
#
loop_
_entity.id
_entity.type
_entity.pdbx_description
1 polymer ?
#
loop_
_entity_poly.entity_id
_entity_poly.type
_entity_poly.pdbx_seq_one_letter_code
_entity_poly.pdbx_strand_id
1 'polypeptide(L)'
;MKAIFDDRQWAHDPKMFMANGTMSPNPEQPRRIEVLSQAATAAGCVFETPADHGLGPIAAIHSPEYLVFLENIHTRWSRIEGASDEVIPNIHPDRRTASYPRSAVGQAGFHQADTSCPIAAGTWQSAYWSAQTALSAAD
;
A
#
# COMPACT_ATOMS: atom_id res chain seq x y z
N MET A 1 -3.35 -24.58 -13.77
CA MET A 1 -2.27 -23.96 -12.97
C MET A 1 -2.89 -23.39 -11.71
N LYS A 2 -2.20 -23.45 -10.54
CA LYS A 2 -2.65 -22.76 -9.33
C LYS A 2 -2.36 -21.27 -9.43
N ALA A 3 -3.25 -20.47 -8.87
CA ALA A 3 -3.09 -19.03 -8.68
C ALA A 3 -3.44 -18.70 -7.22
N ILE A 4 -2.58 -17.99 -6.53
CA ILE A 4 -2.85 -17.58 -5.15
C ILE A 4 -3.41 -16.16 -5.17
N PHE A 5 -4.52 -15.93 -4.47
CA PHE A 5 -5.18 -14.64 -4.43
C PHE A 5 -5.97 -14.44 -3.14
N ASP A 6 -6.03 -13.21 -2.68
CA ASP A 6 -6.82 -12.81 -1.50
C ASP A 6 -7.66 -11.57 -1.79
N ASP A 7 -8.96 -11.65 -1.51
CA ASP A 7 -9.92 -10.56 -1.76
C ASP A 7 -9.60 -9.28 -0.98
N ARG A 8 -8.84 -9.36 0.12
CA ARG A 8 -8.41 -8.18 0.89
C ARG A 8 -7.51 -7.24 0.09
N GLN A 9 -6.94 -7.69 -1.02
CA GLN A 9 -6.20 -6.83 -1.95
C GLN A 9 -7.08 -5.78 -2.63
N TRP A 10 -8.41 -5.97 -2.71
CA TRP A 10 -9.34 -4.96 -3.20
C TRP A 10 -9.40 -3.70 -2.33
N ALA A 11 -8.92 -3.77 -1.09
CA ALA A 11 -8.97 -2.66 -0.15
C ALA A 11 -8.03 -1.49 -0.51
N HIS A 12 -7.04 -1.69 -1.38
CA HIS A 12 -6.21 -0.59 -1.88
C HIS A 12 -6.92 0.09 -3.06
N ASP A 13 -7.61 1.18 -2.76
CA ASP A 13 -8.41 1.93 -3.74
C ASP A 13 -8.27 3.44 -3.53
N PRO A 14 -7.05 3.99 -3.66
CA PRO A 14 -6.86 5.43 -3.63
C PRO A 14 -7.53 6.08 -4.84
N LYS A 15 -8.29 7.16 -4.62
CA LYS A 15 -9.03 7.85 -5.68
C LYS A 15 -8.19 8.88 -6.40
N MET A 16 -7.29 9.54 -5.67
CA MET A 16 -6.50 10.65 -6.17
C MET A 16 -5.00 10.42 -5.94
N PHE A 17 -4.19 11.01 -6.79
CA PHE A 17 -2.74 11.14 -6.61
C PHE A 17 -2.30 12.52 -7.09
N MET A 18 -1.09 12.93 -6.78
CA MET A 18 -0.55 14.20 -7.25
C MET A 18 0.66 13.95 -8.16
N ALA A 19 0.59 14.51 -9.36
CA ALA A 19 1.71 14.54 -10.29
C ALA A 19 1.84 15.94 -10.88
N ASN A 20 3.07 16.43 -11.06
CA ASN A 20 3.35 17.75 -11.62
C ASN A 20 2.59 18.89 -10.90
N GLY A 21 2.39 18.77 -9.59
CA GLY A 21 1.65 19.77 -8.80
C GLY A 21 0.13 19.75 -8.99
N THR A 22 -0.41 18.78 -9.74
CA THR A 22 -1.85 18.69 -10.04
C THR A 22 -2.43 17.39 -9.47
N MET A 23 -3.58 17.51 -8.79
CA MET A 23 -4.36 16.36 -8.36
C MET A 23 -5.08 15.73 -9.55
N SER A 24 -4.97 14.43 -9.68
CA SER A 24 -5.56 13.66 -10.78
C SER A 24 -6.17 12.35 -10.25
N PRO A 25 -7.14 11.75 -10.96
CA PRO A 25 -7.62 10.42 -10.62
C PRO A 25 -6.49 9.41 -10.65
N ASN A 26 -6.41 8.55 -9.62
CA ASN A 26 -5.36 7.55 -9.53
C ASN A 26 -5.55 6.48 -10.62
N PRO A 27 -4.53 6.19 -11.44
CA PRO A 27 -4.61 5.13 -12.45
C PRO A 27 -4.55 3.73 -11.85
N GLU A 28 -3.97 3.55 -10.65
CA GLU A 28 -3.96 2.28 -9.94
C GLU A 28 -5.31 2.05 -9.27
N GLN A 29 -6.13 1.24 -9.92
CA GLN A 29 -7.51 0.97 -9.53
C GLN A 29 -7.71 -0.53 -9.25
N PRO A 30 -8.64 -0.91 -8.34
CA PRO A 30 -9.01 -2.31 -8.12
C PRO A 30 -9.45 -3.05 -9.38
N ARG A 31 -9.93 -2.33 -10.41
CA ARG A 31 -10.25 -2.91 -11.71
C ARG A 31 -9.12 -3.73 -12.33
N ARG A 32 -7.87 -3.41 -12.02
CA ARG A 32 -6.73 -4.21 -12.47
C ARG A 32 -6.80 -5.66 -11.94
N ILE A 33 -7.18 -5.80 -10.66
CA ILE A 33 -7.36 -7.12 -10.02
C ILE A 33 -8.49 -7.87 -10.71
N GLU A 34 -9.61 -7.20 -10.99
CA GLU A 34 -10.75 -7.78 -11.68
C GLU A 34 -10.34 -8.35 -13.04
N VAL A 35 -9.68 -7.55 -13.88
CA VAL A 35 -9.24 -7.97 -15.22
C VAL A 35 -8.26 -9.14 -15.14
N LEU A 36 -7.29 -9.11 -14.23
CA LEU A 36 -6.31 -10.17 -14.07
C LEU A 36 -6.94 -11.46 -13.56
N SER A 37 -7.86 -11.39 -12.60
CA SER A 37 -8.57 -12.56 -12.08
C SER A 37 -9.47 -13.20 -13.12
N GLN A 38 -10.18 -12.41 -13.93
CA GLN A 38 -10.98 -12.91 -15.04
C GLN A 38 -10.11 -13.61 -16.10
N ALA A 39 -8.98 -13.00 -16.47
CA ALA A 39 -8.04 -13.57 -17.43
C ALA A 39 -7.43 -14.89 -16.91
N ALA A 40 -7.05 -14.95 -15.64
CA ALA A 40 -6.52 -16.16 -15.01
C ALA A 40 -7.57 -17.28 -14.98
N THR A 41 -8.81 -16.95 -14.64
CA THR A 41 -9.95 -17.90 -14.69
C THR A 41 -10.15 -18.43 -16.10
N ALA A 42 -10.19 -17.56 -17.10
CA ALA A 42 -10.34 -17.95 -18.50
C ALA A 42 -9.18 -18.84 -19.00
N ALA A 43 -7.98 -18.65 -18.45
CA ALA A 43 -6.82 -19.49 -18.71
C ALA A 43 -6.82 -20.82 -17.94
N GLY A 44 -7.89 -21.15 -17.21
CA GLY A 44 -8.03 -22.39 -16.45
C GLY A 44 -7.22 -22.43 -15.16
N CYS A 45 -6.88 -21.30 -14.57
CA CYS A 45 -6.27 -21.25 -13.24
C CYS A 45 -7.30 -21.58 -12.16
N VAL A 46 -6.86 -22.29 -11.13
CA VAL A 46 -7.62 -22.57 -9.91
C VAL A 46 -7.08 -21.66 -8.82
N PHE A 47 -7.95 -20.84 -8.24
CA PHE A 47 -7.55 -19.91 -7.17
C PHE A 47 -7.55 -20.60 -5.80
N GLU A 48 -6.51 -20.32 -5.02
CA GLU A 48 -6.36 -20.74 -3.65
C GLU A 48 -6.08 -19.48 -2.78
N THR A 49 -6.63 -19.47 -1.57
CA THR A 49 -6.37 -18.39 -0.59
C THR A 49 -4.98 -18.57 0.04
N PRO A 50 -4.20 -17.50 0.24
CA PRO A 50 -2.89 -17.60 0.88
C PRO A 50 -3.01 -17.98 2.36
N ALA A 51 -1.99 -18.65 2.88
CA ALA A 51 -1.77 -18.75 4.31
C ALA A 51 -1.29 -17.41 4.89
N ASP A 52 -1.50 -17.22 6.20
CA ASP A 52 -0.91 -16.09 6.92
C ASP A 52 0.46 -16.52 7.49
N HIS A 53 1.53 -16.04 6.85
CA HIS A 53 2.92 -16.28 7.28
C HIS A 53 3.39 -15.27 8.36
N GLY A 54 2.51 -14.34 8.75
CA GLY A 54 2.80 -13.29 9.73
C GLY A 54 3.71 -12.19 9.19
N LEU A 55 4.16 -11.34 10.12
CA LEU A 55 5.03 -10.20 9.79
C LEU A 55 6.51 -10.58 9.63
N GLY A 56 6.93 -11.73 10.10
CA GLY A 56 8.34 -12.14 10.13
C GLY A 56 9.04 -12.02 8.76
N PRO A 57 8.54 -12.67 7.70
CA PRO A 57 9.12 -12.57 6.36
C PRO A 57 9.13 -11.14 5.80
N ILE A 58 8.10 -10.36 6.09
CA ILE A 58 7.99 -8.97 5.64
C ILE A 58 9.02 -8.10 6.37
N ALA A 59 9.19 -8.30 7.68
CA ALA A 59 10.16 -7.58 8.51
C ALA A 59 11.62 -7.95 8.20
N ALA A 60 11.86 -9.07 7.55
CA ALA A 60 13.21 -9.42 7.04
C ALA A 60 13.66 -8.49 5.89
N ILE A 61 12.72 -7.88 5.18
CA ILE A 61 12.99 -6.99 4.03
C ILE A 61 12.76 -5.52 4.41
N HIS A 62 11.71 -5.23 5.17
CA HIS A 62 11.32 -3.87 5.54
C HIS A 62 11.67 -3.56 6.99
N SER A 63 12.12 -2.33 7.25
CA SER A 63 12.38 -1.90 8.62
C SER A 63 11.10 -1.92 9.46
N PRO A 64 11.18 -2.28 10.76
CA PRO A 64 10.02 -2.20 11.66
C PRO A 64 9.37 -0.82 11.71
N GLU A 65 10.17 0.23 11.59
CA GLU A 65 9.74 1.61 11.53
C GLU A 65 8.82 1.88 10.35
N TYR A 66 9.17 1.35 9.16
CA TYR A 66 8.33 1.46 7.96
C TYR A 66 7.02 0.67 8.11
N LEU A 67 7.06 -0.52 8.67
CA LEU A 67 5.86 -1.32 8.86
C LEU A 67 4.88 -0.66 9.82
N VAL A 68 5.38 -0.14 10.95
CA VAL A 68 4.57 0.65 11.90
C VAL A 68 4.01 1.92 11.24
N PHE A 69 4.81 2.59 10.42
CA PHE A 69 4.35 3.74 9.64
C PHE A 69 3.18 3.35 8.74
N LEU A 70 3.36 2.37 7.86
CA LEU A 70 2.36 1.99 6.85
C LEU A 70 1.04 1.53 7.49
N GLU A 71 1.11 0.81 8.59
CA GLU A 71 -0.06 0.34 9.34
C GLU A 71 -0.89 1.48 9.92
N ASN A 72 -0.24 2.57 10.39
CA ASN A 72 -0.89 3.58 11.21
C ASN A 72 -1.06 4.94 10.52
N ILE A 73 -0.38 5.17 9.40
CA ILE A 73 -0.29 6.53 8.85
C ILE A 73 -1.63 7.08 8.39
N HIS A 74 -2.49 6.28 7.77
CA HIS A 74 -3.79 6.76 7.30
C HIS A 74 -4.66 7.23 8.48
N THR A 75 -4.72 6.47 9.56
CA THR A 75 -5.46 6.83 10.77
C THR A 75 -4.93 8.12 11.43
N ARG A 76 -3.62 8.35 11.37
CA ARG A 76 -3.01 9.57 11.91
C ARG A 76 -3.21 10.77 10.98
N TRP A 77 -3.17 10.53 9.67
CA TRP A 77 -3.41 11.53 8.65
C TRP A 77 -4.84 12.08 8.70
N SER A 78 -5.83 11.21 8.83
CA SER A 78 -7.25 11.59 8.89
C SER A 78 -7.63 12.45 10.11
N ARG A 79 -6.73 12.59 11.10
CA ARG A 79 -6.91 13.49 12.25
C ARG A 79 -6.41 14.91 11.99
N ILE A 80 -5.76 15.16 10.86
CA ILE A 80 -5.28 16.48 10.48
C ILE A 80 -6.45 17.25 9.87
N GLU A 81 -6.77 18.40 10.42
CA GLU A 81 -7.82 19.26 9.89
C GLU A 81 -7.51 19.66 8.44
N GLY A 82 -8.46 19.44 7.54
CA GLY A 82 -8.33 19.74 6.10
C GLY A 82 -7.42 18.79 5.30
N ALA A 83 -7.00 17.66 5.90
CA ALA A 83 -6.23 16.66 5.15
C ALA A 83 -7.06 16.05 4.02
N SER A 84 -6.37 15.60 2.97
CA SER A 84 -6.95 14.79 1.90
C SER A 84 -7.35 13.40 2.42
N ASP A 85 -8.21 12.71 1.68
CA ASP A 85 -8.61 11.33 1.99
C ASP A 85 -7.43 10.36 1.87
N GLU A 86 -6.53 10.62 0.92
CA GLU A 86 -5.28 9.86 0.77
C GLU A 86 -4.12 10.58 1.47
N VAL A 87 -3.17 9.80 1.96
CA VAL A 87 -1.91 10.30 2.49
C VAL A 87 -1.00 10.68 1.31
N ILE A 88 -0.92 11.97 1.04
CA ILE A 88 -0.08 12.55 -0.01
C ILE A 88 0.75 13.67 0.63
N PRO A 89 2.03 13.41 0.96
CA PRO A 89 2.85 14.41 1.64
C PRO A 89 3.26 15.54 0.70
N ASN A 90 3.37 16.74 1.23
CA ASN A 90 3.89 17.92 0.53
C ASN A 90 5.32 18.31 0.95
N ILE A 91 5.92 17.53 1.81
CA ILE A 91 7.29 17.71 2.32
C ILE A 91 7.99 16.36 2.32
N HIS A 92 9.19 16.30 1.80
CA HIS A 92 10.04 15.10 1.79
C HIS A 92 11.35 15.41 2.53
N PRO A 93 11.46 15.08 3.83
CA PRO A 93 12.69 15.27 4.59
C PRO A 93 13.87 14.51 3.99
N ASP A 94 15.03 15.12 3.96
CA ASP A 94 16.25 14.43 3.57
C ASP A 94 16.62 13.37 4.63
N ARG A 95 16.58 12.12 4.25
CA ARG A 95 16.87 10.98 5.13
C ARG A 95 18.30 10.95 5.67
N ARG A 96 19.22 11.71 5.09
CA ARG A 96 20.63 11.75 5.51
C ARG A 96 20.84 12.76 6.65
N THR A 97 20.07 13.83 6.68
CA THR A 97 20.29 14.97 7.58
C THR A 97 19.15 15.17 8.56
N ALA A 98 17.94 14.73 8.22
CA ALA A 98 16.79 14.85 9.11
C ALA A 98 16.72 13.69 10.11
N SER A 99 16.45 14.00 11.38
CA SER A 99 15.98 12.98 12.33
C SER A 99 14.60 12.47 11.93
N TYR A 100 14.26 11.27 12.40
CA TYR A 100 12.93 10.68 12.10
C TYR A 100 11.80 11.60 12.56
N PRO A 101 10.89 12.00 11.65
CA PRO A 101 9.85 12.97 11.99
C PRO A 101 8.81 12.42 12.98
N ARG A 102 8.28 13.29 13.83
CA ARG A 102 7.19 12.91 14.76
C ARG A 102 5.80 13.15 14.18
N SER A 103 5.64 14.12 13.27
CA SER A 103 4.36 14.46 12.66
C SER A 103 3.97 13.44 11.58
N ALA A 104 2.66 13.25 11.35
CA ALA A 104 2.16 12.40 10.29
C ALA A 104 2.63 12.87 8.91
N VAL A 105 2.59 14.17 8.64
CA VAL A 105 3.06 14.78 7.38
C VAL A 105 4.55 14.50 7.15
N GLY A 106 5.38 14.71 8.18
CA GLY A 106 6.82 14.46 8.09
C GLY A 106 7.13 12.98 7.88
N GLN A 107 6.44 12.06 8.57
CA GLN A 107 6.63 10.61 8.39
C GLN A 107 6.16 10.15 7.00
N ALA A 108 5.04 10.69 6.50
CA ALA A 108 4.59 10.40 5.15
C ALA A 108 5.67 10.77 4.13
N GLY A 109 6.19 11.98 4.17
CA GLY A 109 7.25 12.40 3.25
C GLY A 109 8.61 11.73 3.49
N PHE A 110 8.86 11.21 4.70
CA PHE A 110 10.07 10.44 4.99
C PHE A 110 10.04 9.05 4.35
N HIS A 111 8.87 8.42 4.28
CA HIS A 111 8.71 7.06 3.76
C HIS A 111 8.22 7.00 2.30
N GLN A 112 7.43 7.98 1.86
CA GLN A 112 6.99 8.07 0.47
C GLN A 112 8.02 8.85 -0.37
N ALA A 113 8.45 8.28 -1.48
CA ALA A 113 9.49 8.88 -2.33
C ALA A 113 8.96 10.09 -3.12
N ASP A 114 7.67 10.09 -3.41
CA ASP A 114 6.99 11.12 -4.18
C ASP A 114 5.50 11.22 -3.81
N THR A 115 4.75 11.99 -4.57
CA THR A 115 3.32 12.22 -4.38
C THR A 115 2.43 11.29 -5.24
N SER A 116 3.04 10.36 -5.97
CA SER A 116 2.34 9.45 -6.90
C SER A 116 2.03 8.07 -6.28
N CYS A 117 2.40 7.86 -5.02
CA CYS A 117 2.11 6.64 -4.27
C CYS A 117 1.18 6.91 -3.07
N PRO A 118 -0.07 7.31 -3.29
CA PRO A 118 -1.00 7.65 -2.22
C PRO A 118 -1.32 6.45 -1.34
N ILE A 119 -1.47 6.69 -0.03
CA ILE A 119 -1.89 5.65 0.93
C ILE A 119 -3.34 5.91 1.32
N ALA A 120 -4.22 4.97 0.99
CA ALA A 120 -5.64 4.98 1.36
C ALA A 120 -5.90 4.16 2.63
N ALA A 121 -7.11 4.19 3.15
CA ALA A 121 -7.50 3.49 4.38
C ALA A 121 -7.22 1.99 4.36
N GLY A 122 -7.40 1.33 3.21
CA GLY A 122 -7.19 -0.11 3.04
C GLY A 122 -5.81 -0.51 2.56
N THR A 123 -4.88 0.43 2.36
CA THR A 123 -3.57 0.14 1.74
C THR A 123 -2.74 -0.84 2.57
N TRP A 124 -2.69 -0.68 3.91
CA TRP A 124 -1.96 -1.61 4.78
C TRP A 124 -2.47 -3.05 4.63
N GLN A 125 -3.79 -3.22 4.74
CA GLN A 125 -4.41 -4.54 4.63
C GLN A 125 -4.12 -5.19 3.28
N SER A 126 -4.28 -4.44 2.21
CA SER A 126 -3.99 -4.90 0.85
C SER A 126 -2.53 -5.29 0.66
N ALA A 127 -1.60 -4.43 1.10
CA ALA A 127 -0.16 -4.68 1.00
C ALA A 127 0.27 -5.91 1.81
N TYR A 128 -0.26 -6.06 3.04
CA TYR A 128 0.01 -7.22 3.88
C TYR A 128 -0.42 -8.53 3.18
N TRP A 129 -1.67 -8.59 2.70
CA TRP A 129 -2.17 -9.80 2.05
C TRP A 129 -1.59 -10.04 0.65
N SER A 130 -1.13 -8.99 -0.03
CA SER A 130 -0.33 -9.14 -1.25
C SER A 130 1.00 -9.85 -0.96
N ALA A 131 1.65 -9.50 0.14
CA ALA A 131 2.88 -10.18 0.58
C ALA A 131 2.60 -11.66 0.96
N GLN A 132 1.51 -11.94 1.71
CA GLN A 132 1.13 -13.32 2.03
C GLN A 132 0.83 -14.15 0.78
N THR A 133 0.20 -13.53 -0.23
CA THR A 133 -0.05 -14.14 -1.53
C THR A 133 1.25 -14.56 -2.22
N ALA A 134 2.24 -13.67 -2.24
CA ALA A 134 3.55 -13.95 -2.83
C ALA A 134 4.30 -15.05 -2.07
N LEU A 135 4.28 -15.03 -0.74
CA LEU A 135 4.89 -16.05 0.11
C LEU A 135 4.26 -17.43 -0.14
N SER A 136 2.93 -17.50 -0.12
CA SER A 136 2.21 -18.77 -0.38
C SER A 136 2.39 -19.29 -1.81
N ALA A 137 2.70 -18.42 -2.77
CA ALA A 137 2.97 -18.84 -4.14
C ALA A 137 4.41 -19.36 -4.33
N ALA A 138 5.30 -19.02 -3.40
CA ALA A 138 6.70 -19.47 -3.40
C ALA A 138 6.91 -20.80 -2.66
N ASP A 139 5.98 -21.20 -1.79
CA ASP A 139 5.96 -22.50 -1.07
C ASP A 139 5.47 -23.64 -1.98
#